data_0bb9fe37021a9e8354b189f0aaf17769
#
_entry.id   0bb9fe37021a9e8354b189f0aaf17769
#
_cell.length_a   1.000
_cell.length_b   1.000
_cell.length_c   1.000
_cell.angle_alpha   90.00
_cell.angle_beta   90.00
_cell.angle_gamma   90.00
#
_symmetry.space_group_name_H-M   'P 1'
#
loop_
_entity.id
_entity.type
_entity.pdbx_description
1 polymer ?
#
loop_
_entity_poly.entity_id
_entity_poly.type
_entity_poly.pdbx_seq_one_letter_code
_entity_poly.pdbx_strand_id
1 'polypeptide(L)'
;MHFKYQLIFLGDITNSAYGAIKDAFFAKIRDLGITNAAFDVICADDFIHKYTSKQPTFVYYLGCRNNPGTDSDILAQLFGNGDAIYPLYFNQQCFENEIPEVIRDMNGSLYVPNEVEAIVNCALEYFRLLRKSRRVFISYKRSEATHVAQQLFDLLIQNGFDPFLDAYSIRPADNFQEELFHRMTDCDVLIQLHTPEFFNSTWCQQEIKEANLKQIGVVVVLWPQVELKSFSHLCTPISLKKESFLQNDILNKDTANTIINTIESVRARNLAARQDSICGEFVAEASKYGKRIIQEYRYLLEKDNEGNDIRLFIPAVGIPQSYDCFESRNFRELLKKEELEIYLLYDSLRIRKKWIEHLDWLNEVLDVKTIKRKEFESWVRKH
;
A
#
# COMPACT_ATOMS: atom_id res chain seq x y z
N MET A 1 12.55 -23.04 -7.67
CA MET A 1 11.78 -23.04 -6.40
C MET A 1 11.01 -21.74 -6.39
N HIS A 2 9.70 -21.76 -6.47
CA HIS A 2 8.94 -20.50 -6.38
C HIS A 2 9.10 -19.94 -4.98
N PHE A 3 9.37 -18.64 -4.90
CA PHE A 3 9.43 -17.90 -3.64
C PHE A 3 8.06 -17.97 -2.97
N LYS A 4 8.02 -18.33 -1.70
CA LYS A 4 6.79 -18.44 -0.94
C LYS A 4 6.80 -17.52 0.27
N TYR A 5 5.63 -17.05 0.65
CA TYR A 5 5.37 -16.31 1.86
C TYR A 5 4.71 -17.20 2.89
N GLN A 6 4.98 -16.98 4.15
CA GLN A 6 4.33 -17.73 5.24
C GLN A 6 3.38 -16.81 6.01
N LEU A 7 2.09 -17.13 5.97
CA LEU A 7 1.05 -16.44 6.72
C LEU A 7 0.61 -17.35 7.86
N ILE A 8 0.98 -16.97 9.09
CA ILE A 8 0.76 -17.79 10.28
C ILE A 8 -0.41 -17.25 11.09
N PHE A 9 -1.27 -18.13 11.58
CA PHE A 9 -2.35 -17.80 12.51
C PHE A 9 -2.17 -18.62 13.79
N LEU A 10 -2.07 -17.93 14.92
CA LEU A 10 -1.91 -18.48 16.26
C LEU A 10 -2.98 -17.94 17.22
N GLY A 11 -3.08 -18.55 18.39
CA GLY A 11 -4.04 -18.16 19.41
C GLY A 11 -5.44 -18.78 19.13
N ASP A 12 -6.52 -18.03 19.35
CA ASP A 12 -7.88 -18.52 19.17
C ASP A 12 -8.32 -18.55 17.70
N ILE A 13 -7.84 -19.53 16.94
CA ILE A 13 -8.23 -19.74 15.55
C ILE A 13 -9.68 -20.24 15.37
N THR A 14 -10.39 -20.54 16.46
CA THR A 14 -11.84 -20.88 16.41
C THR A 14 -12.69 -19.62 16.32
N ASN A 15 -12.11 -18.44 16.60
CA ASN A 15 -12.78 -17.16 16.45
C ASN A 15 -13.10 -16.86 14.98
N SER A 16 -14.26 -16.26 14.73
CA SER A 16 -14.70 -15.87 13.38
C SER A 16 -13.72 -14.90 12.67
N ALA A 17 -12.89 -14.18 13.43
CA ALA A 17 -11.85 -13.31 12.91
C ALA A 17 -10.83 -14.05 12.03
N TYR A 18 -10.50 -15.30 12.37
CA TYR A 18 -9.60 -16.13 11.55
C TYR A 18 -10.12 -16.26 10.12
N GLY A 19 -11.38 -16.69 9.96
CA GLY A 19 -11.99 -16.84 8.63
C GLY A 19 -12.06 -15.50 7.88
N ALA A 20 -12.52 -14.44 8.57
CA ALA A 20 -12.67 -13.12 7.97
C ALA A 20 -11.35 -12.54 7.47
N ILE A 21 -10.26 -12.60 8.26
CA ILE A 21 -8.94 -12.11 7.88
C ILE A 21 -8.36 -12.94 6.73
N LYS A 22 -8.44 -14.26 6.81
CA LYS A 22 -7.95 -15.16 5.78
C LYS A 22 -8.65 -14.93 4.44
N ASP A 23 -9.98 -14.85 4.44
CA ASP A 23 -10.77 -14.65 3.22
C ASP A 23 -10.49 -13.28 2.59
N ALA A 24 -10.42 -12.21 3.40
CA ALA A 24 -10.07 -10.88 2.95
C ALA A 24 -8.64 -10.82 2.41
N PHE A 25 -7.68 -11.48 3.06
CA PHE A 25 -6.29 -11.57 2.58
C PHE A 25 -6.22 -12.21 1.20
N PHE A 26 -6.85 -13.36 1.00
CA PHE A 26 -6.82 -14.04 -0.29
C PHE A 26 -7.69 -13.35 -1.36
N ALA A 27 -8.71 -12.59 -0.99
CA ALA A 27 -9.38 -11.70 -1.91
C ALA A 27 -8.44 -10.62 -2.46
N LYS A 28 -7.68 -9.95 -1.57
CA LYS A 28 -6.67 -8.96 -1.97
C LYS A 28 -5.54 -9.56 -2.80
N ILE A 29 -5.06 -10.76 -2.46
CA ILE A 29 -4.04 -11.47 -3.24
C ILE A 29 -4.50 -11.70 -4.68
N ARG A 30 -5.76 -12.09 -4.88
CA ARG A 30 -6.34 -12.22 -6.23
C ARG A 30 -6.44 -10.89 -6.95
N ASP A 31 -6.86 -9.82 -6.26
CA ASP A 31 -6.90 -8.46 -6.83
C ASP A 31 -5.51 -7.97 -7.27
N LEU A 32 -4.46 -8.40 -6.55
CA LEU A 32 -3.06 -8.15 -6.89
C LEU A 32 -2.51 -9.06 -8.01
N GLY A 33 -3.34 -9.93 -8.60
CA GLY A 33 -2.90 -10.88 -9.63
C GLY A 33 -1.98 -11.98 -9.12
N ILE A 34 -1.86 -12.17 -7.79
CA ILE A 34 -0.97 -13.14 -7.16
C ILE A 34 -1.73 -14.44 -6.94
N THR A 35 -1.10 -15.56 -7.27
CA THR A 35 -1.69 -16.88 -7.00
C THR A 35 -1.66 -17.21 -5.51
N ASN A 36 -2.74 -17.83 -5.01
CA ASN A 36 -2.80 -18.32 -3.62
C ASN A 36 -1.66 -19.33 -3.31
N ALA A 37 -1.15 -20.04 -4.30
CA ALA A 37 -0.03 -20.98 -4.16
C ALA A 37 1.30 -20.30 -3.74
N ALA A 38 1.39 -18.97 -3.81
CA ALA A 38 2.53 -18.20 -3.31
C ALA A 38 2.57 -18.13 -1.77
N PHE A 39 1.50 -18.53 -1.09
CA PHE A 39 1.37 -18.42 0.37
C PHE A 39 1.17 -19.79 0.99
N ASP A 40 1.97 -20.10 2.00
CA ASP A 40 1.72 -21.20 2.92
C ASP A 40 0.97 -20.63 4.14
N VAL A 41 -0.28 -21.07 4.35
CA VAL A 41 -1.05 -20.76 5.56
C VAL A 41 -0.71 -21.81 6.61
N ILE A 42 -0.25 -21.36 7.78
CA ILE A 42 0.26 -22.22 8.84
C ILE A 42 -0.50 -21.91 10.14
N CYS A 43 -1.01 -22.94 10.80
CA CYS A 43 -1.55 -22.85 12.16
C CYS A 43 -0.63 -23.63 13.12
N ALA A 44 -0.90 -23.57 14.41
CA ALA A 44 -0.07 -24.19 15.44
C ALA A 44 0.22 -25.69 15.16
N ASP A 45 -0.79 -26.46 14.77
CA ASP A 45 -0.67 -27.91 14.50
C ASP A 45 0.29 -28.23 13.34
N ASP A 46 0.38 -27.33 12.37
CA ASP A 46 1.21 -27.50 11.17
C ASP A 46 2.61 -26.87 11.32
N PHE A 47 2.83 -26.08 12.38
CA PHE A 47 3.99 -25.21 12.53
C PHE A 47 5.32 -25.96 12.37
N ILE A 48 5.51 -27.04 13.10
CA ILE A 48 6.77 -27.82 13.11
C ILE A 48 7.12 -28.36 11.72
N HIS A 49 6.10 -28.67 10.91
CA HIS A 49 6.28 -29.31 9.60
C HIS A 49 6.40 -28.32 8.44
N LYS A 50 5.81 -27.12 8.58
CA LYS A 50 5.70 -26.17 7.46
C LYS A 50 6.54 -24.90 7.64
N TYR A 51 6.76 -24.45 8.87
CA TYR A 51 7.50 -23.21 9.11
C TYR A 51 8.97 -23.34 8.74
N THR A 52 9.51 -22.30 8.15
CA THR A 52 10.95 -22.13 7.89
C THR A 52 11.36 -20.66 8.07
N SER A 53 12.40 -20.41 8.85
CA SER A 53 12.97 -19.07 9.06
C SER A 53 13.63 -18.45 7.81
N LYS A 54 13.61 -19.16 6.68
CA LYS A 54 14.23 -18.72 5.41
C LYS A 54 13.29 -17.95 4.50
N GLN A 55 12.00 -17.85 4.85
CA GLN A 55 10.98 -17.20 4.05
C GLN A 55 10.37 -16.02 4.83
N PRO A 56 9.89 -14.97 4.14
CA PRO A 56 9.15 -13.90 4.81
C PRO A 56 7.92 -14.45 5.50
N THR A 57 7.81 -14.17 6.79
CA THR A 57 6.76 -14.69 7.67
C THR A 57 6.01 -13.55 8.34
N PHE A 58 4.69 -13.58 8.29
CA PHE A 58 3.82 -12.68 9.02
C PHE A 58 2.84 -13.47 9.87
N VAL A 59 2.73 -13.12 11.14
CA VAL A 59 1.93 -13.83 12.12
C VAL A 59 0.78 -12.97 12.60
N TYR A 60 -0.44 -13.46 12.48
CA TYR A 60 -1.58 -12.95 13.23
C TYR A 60 -1.75 -13.78 14.50
N TYR A 61 -1.64 -13.14 15.64
CA TYR A 61 -2.00 -13.75 16.91
C TYR A 61 -3.42 -13.30 17.31
N LEU A 62 -4.35 -14.23 17.37
CA LEU A 62 -5.73 -13.97 17.78
C LEU A 62 -5.88 -14.17 19.29
N GLY A 63 -6.15 -13.11 20.01
CA GLY A 63 -6.23 -13.07 21.45
C GLY A 63 -7.10 -14.19 22.03
N CYS A 64 -6.62 -14.84 23.07
CA CYS A 64 -7.30 -15.98 23.69
C CYS A 64 -7.64 -15.71 25.15
N ARG A 65 -8.90 -15.38 25.44
CA ARG A 65 -9.38 -15.05 26.80
C ARG A 65 -9.22 -16.19 27.81
N ASN A 66 -9.44 -17.42 27.35
CA ASN A 66 -9.46 -18.58 28.23
C ASN A 66 -8.05 -19.14 28.53
N ASN A 67 -7.08 -18.82 27.68
CA ASN A 67 -5.71 -19.24 27.84
C ASN A 67 -4.74 -18.26 27.14
N PRO A 68 -4.37 -17.17 27.80
CA PRO A 68 -3.47 -16.15 27.21
C PRO A 68 -2.05 -16.68 26.93
N GLY A 69 -1.70 -17.89 27.43
CA GLY A 69 -0.42 -18.57 27.13
C GLY A 69 -0.47 -19.48 25.91
N THR A 70 -1.59 -19.51 25.15
CA THR A 70 -1.71 -20.36 23.94
C THR A 70 -0.58 -20.04 22.94
N ASP A 71 0.07 -21.07 22.45
CA ASP A 71 1.16 -21.02 21.46
C ASP A 71 2.42 -20.22 21.89
N SER A 72 2.62 -19.99 23.21
CA SER A 72 3.74 -19.20 23.71
C SER A 72 5.12 -19.69 23.27
N ASP A 73 5.34 -20.99 23.18
CA ASP A 73 6.62 -21.56 22.73
C ASP A 73 6.87 -21.25 21.23
N ILE A 74 5.82 -21.36 20.40
CA ILE A 74 5.89 -21.00 18.98
C ILE A 74 6.15 -19.51 18.83
N LEU A 75 5.45 -18.67 19.61
CA LEU A 75 5.64 -17.22 19.60
C LEU A 75 7.07 -16.82 20.02
N ALA A 76 7.63 -17.47 21.03
CA ALA A 76 9.00 -17.22 21.48
C ALA A 76 10.03 -17.58 20.37
N GLN A 77 9.80 -18.66 19.64
CA GLN A 77 10.64 -19.04 18.49
C GLN A 77 10.53 -18.01 17.36
N LEU A 78 9.32 -17.60 16.97
CA LEU A 78 9.07 -16.61 15.91
C LEU A 78 9.68 -15.26 16.27
N PHE A 79 9.48 -14.81 17.52
CA PHE A 79 10.08 -13.58 18.04
C PHE A 79 11.61 -13.63 18.00
N GLY A 80 12.20 -14.73 18.44
CA GLY A 80 13.65 -14.95 18.38
C GLY A 80 14.24 -14.98 16.98
N ASN A 81 13.44 -15.37 15.97
CA ASN A 81 13.81 -15.33 14.55
C ASN A 81 13.60 -13.94 13.89
N GLY A 82 13.00 -12.98 14.60
CA GLY A 82 12.72 -11.65 14.09
C GLY A 82 11.51 -11.59 13.14
N ASP A 83 10.63 -12.57 13.19
CA ASP A 83 9.40 -12.59 12.40
C ASP A 83 8.41 -11.53 12.88
N ALA A 84 7.61 -10.96 11.97
CA ALA A 84 6.61 -9.98 12.33
C ALA A 84 5.40 -10.66 12.95
N ILE A 85 5.06 -10.26 14.16
CA ILE A 85 3.89 -10.74 14.89
C ILE A 85 2.93 -9.59 15.12
N TYR A 86 1.68 -9.77 14.76
CA TYR A 86 0.61 -8.77 14.90
C TYR A 86 -0.45 -9.28 15.87
N PRO A 87 -0.41 -8.81 17.16
CA PRO A 87 -1.41 -9.19 18.14
C PRO A 87 -2.75 -8.52 17.83
N LEU A 88 -3.82 -9.32 17.79
CA LEU A 88 -5.21 -8.87 17.67
C LEU A 88 -5.98 -9.27 18.91
N TYR A 89 -6.53 -8.29 19.62
CA TYR A 89 -7.33 -8.52 20.83
C TYR A 89 -8.80 -8.13 20.58
N PHE A 90 -9.71 -8.69 21.35
CA PHE A 90 -11.16 -8.57 21.12
C PHE A 90 -11.87 -7.69 22.14
N ASN A 91 -11.17 -7.26 23.19
CA ASN A 91 -11.71 -6.36 24.19
C ASN A 91 -10.68 -5.33 24.61
N GLN A 92 -11.02 -4.06 24.48
CA GLN A 92 -10.12 -2.92 24.76
C GLN A 92 -9.60 -2.90 26.20
N GLN A 93 -10.33 -3.47 27.16
CA GLN A 93 -9.93 -3.51 28.57
C GLN A 93 -9.16 -4.77 28.96
N CYS A 94 -8.96 -5.71 28.05
CA CYS A 94 -8.45 -7.05 28.36
C CYS A 94 -7.21 -7.42 27.55
N PHE A 95 -6.48 -6.46 27.00
CA PHE A 95 -5.26 -6.73 26.22
C PHE A 95 -4.28 -7.70 26.93
N GLU A 96 -3.95 -7.42 28.16
CA GLU A 96 -3.03 -8.26 28.97
C GLU A 96 -3.59 -9.66 29.26
N ASN A 97 -4.91 -9.81 29.26
CA ASN A 97 -5.59 -11.09 29.52
C ASN A 97 -5.78 -11.91 28.25
N GLU A 98 -5.67 -11.32 27.08
CA GLU A 98 -5.84 -11.99 25.78
C GLU A 98 -4.53 -12.25 25.06
N ILE A 99 -3.47 -11.46 25.38
CA ILE A 99 -2.19 -11.50 24.67
C ILE A 99 -1.09 -12.06 25.57
N PRO A 100 -0.29 -13.04 25.11
CA PRO A 100 0.85 -13.60 25.84
C PRO A 100 1.90 -12.55 26.19
N GLU A 101 2.52 -12.70 27.34
CA GLU A 101 3.55 -11.77 27.85
C GLU A 101 4.70 -11.55 26.84
N VAL A 102 5.10 -12.59 26.13
CA VAL A 102 6.22 -12.58 25.16
C VAL A 102 6.00 -11.61 23.98
N ILE A 103 4.76 -11.23 23.69
CA ILE A 103 4.41 -10.32 22.55
C ILE A 103 3.63 -9.09 23.01
N ARG A 104 3.52 -8.79 24.30
CA ARG A 104 2.78 -7.61 24.79
C ARG A 104 3.43 -6.29 24.42
N ASP A 105 4.74 -6.25 24.25
CA ASP A 105 5.47 -5.06 23.79
C ASP A 105 5.28 -4.78 22.30
N MET A 106 4.64 -5.69 21.55
CA MET A 106 4.33 -5.46 20.14
C MET A 106 3.10 -4.60 19.99
N ASN A 107 3.10 -3.78 18.94
CA ASN A 107 1.95 -2.95 18.60
C ASN A 107 0.80 -3.82 18.08
N GLY A 108 -0.20 -4.06 18.93
CA GLY A 108 -1.40 -4.82 18.62
C GLY A 108 -2.59 -3.92 18.33
N SER A 109 -3.66 -4.48 17.76
CA SER A 109 -4.90 -3.76 17.47
C SER A 109 -6.13 -4.47 18.01
N LEU A 110 -7.14 -3.67 18.38
CA LEU A 110 -8.48 -4.19 18.65
C LEU A 110 -9.09 -4.71 17.33
N TYR A 111 -9.52 -5.95 17.33
CA TYR A 111 -10.22 -6.50 16.16
C TYR A 111 -11.63 -5.88 16.04
N VAL A 112 -11.88 -5.23 14.93
CA VAL A 112 -13.18 -4.69 14.56
C VAL A 112 -13.59 -5.30 13.21
N PRO A 113 -14.73 -6.00 13.10
CA PRO A 113 -15.12 -6.70 11.88
C PRO A 113 -15.14 -5.82 10.62
N ASN A 114 -15.45 -4.54 10.77
CA ASN A 114 -15.51 -3.59 9.65
C ASN A 114 -14.13 -3.00 9.28
N GLU A 115 -13.06 -3.36 9.99
CA GLU A 115 -11.69 -2.84 9.79
C GLU A 115 -10.70 -3.92 9.31
N VAL A 116 -11.18 -5.06 8.86
CA VAL A 116 -10.36 -6.20 8.39
C VAL A 116 -9.42 -5.81 7.24
N GLU A 117 -9.82 -4.85 6.40
CA GLU A 117 -8.98 -4.33 5.31
C GLU A 117 -7.66 -3.75 5.80
N ALA A 118 -7.69 -2.96 6.88
CA ALA A 118 -6.48 -2.39 7.46
C ALA A 118 -5.56 -3.47 8.04
N ILE A 119 -6.14 -4.47 8.71
CA ILE A 119 -5.42 -5.62 9.27
C ILE A 119 -4.70 -6.40 8.16
N VAL A 120 -5.39 -6.68 7.05
CA VAL A 120 -4.83 -7.39 5.90
C VAL A 120 -3.72 -6.57 5.22
N ASN A 121 -3.93 -5.26 5.04
CA ASN A 121 -2.93 -4.40 4.41
C ASN A 121 -1.62 -4.35 5.21
N CYS A 122 -1.63 -4.48 6.54
CA CYS A 122 -0.41 -4.60 7.34
C CYS A 122 0.46 -5.80 6.91
N ALA A 123 -0.14 -6.97 6.67
CA ALA A 123 0.61 -8.13 6.18
C ALA A 123 1.13 -7.90 4.76
N LEU A 124 0.32 -7.31 3.88
CA LEU A 124 0.74 -7.02 2.49
C LEU A 124 1.89 -6.01 2.45
N GLU A 125 1.87 -5.00 3.32
CA GLU A 125 2.96 -4.03 3.47
C GLU A 125 4.23 -4.68 4.03
N TYR A 126 4.09 -5.57 4.99
CA TYR A 126 5.23 -6.34 5.52
C TYR A 126 5.84 -7.24 4.44
N PHE A 127 5.02 -7.96 3.70
CA PHE A 127 5.47 -8.75 2.55
C PHE A 127 5.95 -7.89 1.39
N ARG A 128 5.86 -6.56 1.51
CA ARG A 128 6.20 -5.57 0.48
C ARG A 128 5.41 -5.76 -0.83
N LEU A 129 4.24 -6.34 -0.73
CA LEU A 129 3.26 -6.41 -1.83
C LEU A 129 2.47 -5.12 -1.98
N LEU A 130 2.47 -4.28 -0.94
CA LEU A 130 2.07 -2.88 -0.95
C LEU A 130 3.23 -2.02 -0.41
N ARG A 131 3.36 -0.77 -0.91
CA ARG A 131 4.35 0.16 -0.35
C ARG A 131 3.96 0.60 1.06
N LYS A 132 4.95 0.84 1.92
CA LYS A 132 4.73 1.24 3.32
C LYS A 132 4.20 2.67 3.46
N SER A 133 4.57 3.59 2.55
CA SER A 133 4.04 4.94 2.58
C SER A 133 2.55 4.93 2.22
N ARG A 134 1.75 5.61 3.03
CA ARG A 134 0.28 5.61 2.98
C ARG A 134 -0.21 7.03 2.73
N ARG A 135 0.18 7.61 1.58
CA ARG A 135 -0.05 9.02 1.29
C ARG A 135 -1.43 9.26 0.70
N VAL A 136 -2.13 10.21 1.30
CA VAL A 136 -3.49 10.60 0.90
C VAL A 136 -3.56 12.10 0.69
N PHE A 137 -4.09 12.51 -0.45
CA PHE A 137 -4.38 13.91 -0.71
C PHE A 137 -5.87 14.19 -0.49
N ILE A 138 -6.20 15.21 0.30
CA ILE A 138 -7.57 15.66 0.55
C ILE A 138 -7.81 16.99 -0.18
N SER A 139 -8.66 16.94 -1.20
CA SER A 139 -9.11 18.12 -1.97
C SER A 139 -10.51 18.52 -1.53
N TYR A 140 -10.68 19.78 -1.20
CA TYR A 140 -11.96 20.31 -0.68
C TYR A 140 -12.11 21.80 -0.90
N LYS A 141 -13.36 22.30 -0.89
CA LYS A 141 -13.64 23.74 -0.89
C LYS A 141 -13.63 24.26 0.54
N ARG A 142 -12.70 25.18 0.84
CA ARG A 142 -12.47 25.71 2.20
C ARG A 142 -13.71 26.33 2.84
N SER A 143 -14.52 27.05 2.05
CA SER A 143 -15.73 27.70 2.57
C SER A 143 -16.82 26.72 3.00
N GLU A 144 -16.75 25.45 2.62
CA GLU A 144 -17.84 24.49 2.79
C GLU A 144 -17.49 23.20 3.54
N ALA A 145 -16.23 22.77 3.52
CA ALA A 145 -15.85 21.46 4.03
C ALA A 145 -14.63 21.42 4.97
N THR A 146 -14.18 22.58 5.49
CA THR A 146 -12.98 22.65 6.34
C THR A 146 -13.07 21.75 7.57
N HIS A 147 -14.20 21.69 8.26
CA HIS A 147 -14.35 20.87 9.48
C HIS A 147 -14.26 19.37 9.16
N VAL A 148 -14.92 18.92 8.10
CA VAL A 148 -14.84 17.51 7.65
C VAL A 148 -13.44 17.18 7.14
N ALA A 149 -12.80 18.06 6.38
CA ALA A 149 -11.45 17.86 5.88
C ALA A 149 -10.45 17.69 7.02
N GLN A 150 -10.54 18.54 8.06
CA GLN A 150 -9.69 18.44 9.25
C GLN A 150 -9.98 17.17 10.04
N GLN A 151 -11.24 16.81 10.24
CA GLN A 151 -11.62 15.56 10.90
C GLN A 151 -11.04 14.35 10.19
N LEU A 152 -11.17 14.28 8.86
CA LEU A 152 -10.61 13.18 8.07
C LEU A 152 -9.08 13.17 8.10
N PHE A 153 -8.44 14.35 8.09
CA PHE A 153 -7.00 14.47 8.23
C PHE A 153 -6.51 13.86 9.55
N ASP A 154 -7.13 14.23 10.67
CA ASP A 154 -6.76 13.72 11.99
C ASP A 154 -7.01 12.21 12.12
N LEU A 155 -8.13 11.71 11.58
CA LEU A 155 -8.44 10.28 11.56
C LEU A 155 -7.49 9.49 10.68
N LEU A 156 -7.09 10.02 9.53
CA LEU A 156 -6.10 9.38 8.66
C LEU A 156 -4.75 9.23 9.35
N ILE A 157 -4.28 10.29 10.07
CA ILE A 157 -3.04 10.20 10.87
C ILE A 157 -3.17 9.10 11.93
N GLN A 158 -4.30 9.05 12.66
CA GLN A 158 -4.55 8.01 13.67
C GLN A 158 -4.53 6.59 13.09
N ASN A 159 -4.88 6.44 11.82
CA ASN A 159 -4.84 5.16 11.08
C ASN A 159 -3.53 4.95 10.30
N GLY A 160 -2.46 5.68 10.64
CA GLY A 160 -1.12 5.49 10.08
C GLY A 160 -0.95 5.97 8.64
N PHE A 161 -1.85 6.83 8.13
CA PHE A 161 -1.67 7.51 6.85
C PHE A 161 -0.81 8.77 7.00
N ASP A 162 -0.26 9.21 5.88
CA ASP A 162 0.42 10.50 5.70
C ASP A 162 -0.46 11.41 4.81
N PRO A 163 -1.52 12.02 5.40
CA PRO A 163 -2.42 12.87 4.65
C PRO A 163 -1.84 14.26 4.44
N PHE A 164 -2.19 14.90 3.32
CA PHE A 164 -1.99 16.33 3.18
C PHE A 164 -3.24 17.03 2.65
N LEU A 165 -3.42 18.27 3.09
CA LEU A 165 -4.47 19.17 2.65
C LEU A 165 -3.90 20.15 1.65
N ASP A 166 -4.63 20.44 0.59
CA ASP A 166 -4.29 21.42 -0.44
C ASP A 166 -3.83 22.77 0.14
N ALA A 167 -4.51 23.21 1.19
CA ALA A 167 -4.42 24.56 1.71
C ALA A 167 -3.17 24.90 2.53
N TYR A 168 -2.58 23.95 3.24
CA TYR A 168 -1.56 24.21 4.27
C TYR A 168 -0.15 23.79 3.91
N SER A 169 0.02 23.07 2.82
CA SER A 169 1.25 22.29 2.57
C SER A 169 2.20 22.92 1.55
N ILE A 170 1.78 23.96 0.82
CA ILE A 170 2.59 24.57 -0.23
C ILE A 170 3.18 25.88 0.28
N ARG A 171 4.50 26.00 0.17
CA ARG A 171 5.23 27.20 0.64
C ARG A 171 4.89 28.42 -0.21
N PRO A 172 4.78 29.62 0.40
CA PRO A 172 4.74 30.87 -0.37
C PRO A 172 5.91 30.97 -1.35
N ALA A 173 5.66 31.42 -2.56
CA ALA A 173 6.61 31.55 -3.66
C ALA A 173 6.92 30.27 -4.46
N ASP A 174 6.44 29.09 -4.08
CA ASP A 174 6.47 27.93 -4.98
C ASP A 174 5.41 28.06 -6.08
N ASN A 175 5.69 27.45 -7.26
CA ASN A 175 4.64 27.28 -8.27
C ASN A 175 3.62 26.29 -7.73
N PHE A 176 2.50 26.83 -7.24
CA PHE A 176 1.45 26.09 -6.56
C PHE A 176 0.99 24.85 -7.34
N GLN A 177 0.78 25.01 -8.65
CA GLN A 177 0.26 23.96 -9.51
C GLN A 177 1.26 22.82 -9.73
N GLU A 178 2.52 23.18 -9.95
CA GLU A 178 3.59 22.20 -10.15
C GLU A 178 3.88 21.41 -8.87
N GLU A 179 3.87 22.10 -7.71
CA GLU A 179 4.05 21.46 -6.41
C GLU A 179 2.91 20.51 -6.07
N LEU A 180 1.70 20.92 -6.30
CA LEU A 180 0.51 20.11 -6.06
C LEU A 180 0.54 18.82 -6.89
N PHE A 181 0.79 18.93 -8.18
CA PHE A 181 0.87 17.75 -9.05
C PHE A 181 2.05 16.84 -8.72
N HIS A 182 3.18 17.41 -8.30
CA HIS A 182 4.31 16.63 -7.82
C HIS A 182 3.93 15.81 -6.57
N ARG A 183 3.33 16.43 -5.56
CA ARG A 183 2.86 15.73 -4.35
C ARG A 183 1.79 14.69 -4.67
N MET A 184 0.84 15.05 -5.52
CA MET A 184 -0.21 14.13 -5.95
C MET A 184 0.37 12.89 -6.67
N THR A 185 1.44 13.05 -7.45
CA THR A 185 2.14 11.92 -8.11
C THR A 185 2.61 10.87 -7.09
N ASP A 186 2.94 11.26 -5.87
CA ASP A 186 3.40 10.39 -4.81
C ASP A 186 2.27 9.93 -3.86
N CYS A 187 1.03 10.31 -4.13
CA CYS A 187 -0.13 9.84 -3.38
C CYS A 187 -0.60 8.46 -3.83
N ASP A 188 -1.20 7.74 -2.90
CA ASP A 188 -1.88 6.48 -3.14
C ASP A 188 -3.35 6.70 -3.49
N VAL A 189 -3.98 7.67 -2.79
CA VAL A 189 -5.39 8.00 -2.93
C VAL A 189 -5.59 9.52 -2.91
N LEU A 190 -6.46 9.99 -3.80
CA LEU A 190 -7.05 11.31 -3.79
C LEU A 190 -8.45 11.21 -3.18
N ILE A 191 -8.74 12.00 -2.15
CA ILE A 191 -10.08 12.19 -1.60
C ILE A 191 -10.59 13.53 -2.05
N GLN A 192 -11.79 13.58 -2.64
CA GLN A 192 -12.46 14.82 -2.98
C GLN A 192 -13.77 14.96 -2.21
N LEU A 193 -13.93 16.08 -1.50
CA LEU A 193 -15.14 16.41 -0.75
C LEU A 193 -16.06 17.26 -1.64
N HIS A 194 -17.04 16.61 -2.27
CA HIS A 194 -17.96 17.21 -3.22
C HIS A 194 -19.14 17.87 -2.50
N THR A 195 -18.94 19.11 -2.12
CA THR A 195 -19.98 20.03 -1.63
C THR A 195 -20.75 20.66 -2.80
N PRO A 196 -21.92 21.30 -2.57
CA PRO A 196 -22.73 21.87 -3.65
C PRO A 196 -22.01 22.81 -4.61
N GLU A 197 -21.07 23.61 -4.10
CA GLU A 197 -20.31 24.54 -4.95
C GLU A 197 -18.91 24.04 -5.36
N PHE A 198 -18.50 22.83 -4.92
CA PHE A 198 -17.19 22.27 -5.23
C PHE A 198 -16.92 22.17 -6.75
N PHE A 199 -17.94 21.81 -7.54
CA PHE A 199 -17.83 21.65 -8.98
C PHE A 199 -17.67 22.93 -9.80
N ASN A 200 -17.92 24.08 -9.21
CA ASN A 200 -17.73 25.36 -9.89
C ASN A 200 -16.23 25.70 -10.07
N SER A 201 -15.35 24.91 -9.48
CA SER A 201 -13.90 25.02 -9.63
C SER A 201 -13.40 24.18 -10.81
N THR A 202 -12.80 24.82 -11.82
CA THR A 202 -12.07 24.13 -12.91
C THR A 202 -10.94 23.26 -12.39
N TRP A 203 -10.48 23.55 -11.18
CA TRP A 203 -9.39 22.89 -10.47
C TRP A 203 -9.70 21.42 -10.14
N CYS A 204 -10.88 21.13 -9.62
CA CYS A 204 -11.31 19.79 -9.24
C CYS A 204 -11.33 18.79 -10.41
N GLN A 205 -11.67 19.30 -11.60
CA GLN A 205 -11.66 18.48 -12.82
C GLN A 205 -10.23 18.13 -13.26
N GLN A 206 -9.28 19.06 -13.07
CA GLN A 206 -7.88 18.81 -13.39
C GLN A 206 -7.26 17.76 -12.46
N GLU A 207 -7.55 17.82 -11.16
CA GLU A 207 -7.10 16.84 -10.18
C GLU A 207 -7.56 15.42 -10.52
N ILE A 208 -8.83 15.22 -10.88
CA ILE A 208 -9.35 13.91 -11.30
C ILE A 208 -8.63 13.43 -12.57
N LYS A 209 -8.44 14.31 -13.55
CA LYS A 209 -7.72 13.93 -14.78
C LYS A 209 -6.29 13.51 -14.50
N GLU A 210 -5.57 14.25 -13.66
CA GLU A 210 -4.19 13.93 -13.30
C GLU A 210 -4.14 12.64 -12.46
N ALA A 211 -5.07 12.44 -11.52
CA ALA A 211 -5.15 11.20 -10.75
C ALA A 211 -5.40 9.99 -11.65
N ASN A 212 -6.32 10.11 -12.62
CA ASN A 212 -6.62 9.03 -13.57
C ASN A 212 -5.44 8.74 -14.50
N LEU A 213 -4.75 9.77 -15.01
CA LEU A 213 -3.54 9.60 -15.81
C LEU A 213 -2.45 8.83 -15.06
N LYS A 214 -2.40 8.97 -13.75
CA LYS A 214 -1.45 8.31 -12.86
C LYS A 214 -1.98 7.02 -12.25
N GLN A 215 -3.21 6.64 -12.55
CA GLN A 215 -3.89 5.50 -11.92
C GLN A 215 -3.93 5.59 -10.38
N ILE A 216 -3.96 6.82 -9.83
CA ILE A 216 -4.15 7.07 -8.41
C ILE A 216 -5.62 6.82 -8.09
N GLY A 217 -5.88 6.13 -6.99
CA GLY A 217 -7.25 5.87 -6.55
C GLY A 217 -7.98 7.16 -6.19
N VAL A 218 -9.23 7.32 -6.63
CA VAL A 218 -10.05 8.50 -6.32
C VAL A 218 -11.26 8.09 -5.51
N VAL A 219 -11.38 8.64 -4.30
CA VAL A 219 -12.58 8.52 -3.46
C VAL A 219 -13.32 9.86 -3.47
N VAL A 220 -14.57 9.84 -3.87
CA VAL A 220 -15.42 11.03 -3.93
C VAL A 220 -16.47 10.96 -2.83
N VAL A 221 -16.40 11.88 -1.88
CA VAL A 221 -17.39 11.99 -0.80
C VAL A 221 -18.42 13.03 -1.19
N LEU A 222 -19.64 12.57 -1.49
CA LEU A 222 -20.74 13.39 -2.00
C LEU A 222 -21.60 13.90 -0.85
N TRP A 223 -21.76 15.22 -0.73
CA TRP A 223 -22.71 15.83 0.20
C TRP A 223 -24.17 15.46 -0.12
N PRO A 224 -25.08 15.58 0.85
CA PRO A 224 -26.50 15.34 0.59
C PRO A 224 -26.98 16.18 -0.60
N GLN A 225 -27.73 15.55 -1.52
CA GLN A 225 -28.27 16.16 -2.76
C GLN A 225 -27.22 16.52 -3.84
N VAL A 226 -25.95 16.17 -3.66
CA VAL A 226 -24.93 16.29 -4.70
C VAL A 226 -24.87 14.99 -5.50
N GLU A 227 -25.02 15.10 -6.82
CA GLU A 227 -24.94 13.96 -7.73
C GLU A 227 -23.57 13.83 -8.37
N LEU A 228 -23.16 12.59 -8.62
CA LEU A 228 -21.91 12.29 -9.32
C LEU A 228 -22.02 12.68 -10.79
N LYS A 229 -21.14 13.53 -11.29
CA LYS A 229 -21.10 13.88 -12.72
C LYS A 229 -20.46 12.78 -13.57
N SER A 230 -20.78 12.73 -14.86
CA SER A 230 -20.42 11.66 -15.79
C SER A 230 -18.93 11.36 -15.96
N PHE A 231 -18.02 12.30 -15.65
CA PHE A 231 -16.57 12.07 -15.71
C PHE A 231 -15.99 11.32 -14.50
N SER A 232 -16.83 10.98 -13.54
CA SER A 232 -16.44 10.32 -12.28
C SER A 232 -16.53 8.79 -12.32
N HIS A 233 -16.67 8.18 -13.49
CA HIS A 233 -16.81 6.72 -13.62
C HIS A 233 -15.60 5.91 -13.10
N LEU A 234 -14.43 6.55 -12.96
CA LEU A 234 -13.22 5.92 -12.42
C LEU A 234 -13.01 6.21 -10.93
N CYS A 235 -14.00 6.83 -10.29
CA CYS A 235 -13.95 7.16 -8.87
C CYS A 235 -14.80 6.20 -8.04
N THR A 236 -14.48 6.07 -6.77
CA THR A 236 -15.29 5.33 -5.79
C THR A 236 -16.15 6.35 -5.01
N PRO A 237 -17.46 6.43 -5.25
CA PRO A 237 -18.32 7.39 -4.59
C PRO A 237 -18.78 6.90 -3.22
N ILE A 238 -18.88 7.84 -2.28
CA ILE A 238 -19.52 7.66 -0.96
C ILE A 238 -20.55 8.78 -0.81
N SER A 239 -21.84 8.42 -0.83
CA SER A 239 -22.92 9.38 -0.70
C SER A 239 -23.26 9.62 0.77
N LEU A 240 -23.10 10.84 1.23
CA LEU A 240 -23.49 11.28 2.57
C LEU A 240 -24.99 11.57 2.64
N LYS A 241 -25.59 11.28 3.79
CA LYS A 241 -26.95 11.65 4.14
C LYS A 241 -26.94 12.71 5.23
N LYS A 242 -28.07 13.32 5.52
CA LYS A 242 -28.16 14.30 6.63
C LYS A 242 -27.74 13.68 7.95
N GLU A 243 -28.08 12.40 8.17
CA GLU A 243 -27.75 11.63 9.37
C GLU A 243 -26.25 11.26 9.46
N SER A 244 -25.49 11.45 8.38
CA SER A 244 -24.03 11.27 8.38
C SER A 244 -23.31 12.36 9.18
N PHE A 245 -23.97 13.47 9.47
CA PHE A 245 -23.37 14.60 10.18
C PHE A 245 -23.90 14.69 11.62
N LEU A 246 -22.98 15.09 12.50
CA LEU A 246 -23.30 15.51 13.87
C LEU A 246 -23.49 17.03 13.93
N GLN A 247 -23.78 17.56 15.13
CA GLN A 247 -23.73 18.99 15.36
C GLN A 247 -22.33 19.55 15.00
N ASN A 248 -22.27 20.77 14.42
CA ASN A 248 -21.05 21.43 13.95
C ASN A 248 -20.46 20.91 12.63
N ASP A 249 -21.28 20.29 11.77
CA ASP A 249 -20.89 19.85 10.43
C ASP A 249 -19.69 18.88 10.40
N ILE A 250 -19.54 18.04 11.43
CA ILE A 250 -18.60 16.94 11.48
C ILE A 250 -19.31 15.61 11.19
N LEU A 251 -18.57 14.65 10.62
CA LEU A 251 -19.12 13.31 10.34
C LEU A 251 -19.29 12.50 11.63
N ASN A 252 -20.36 11.70 11.71
CA ASN A 252 -20.47 10.70 12.73
C ASN A 252 -19.39 9.62 12.57
N LYS A 253 -19.09 8.86 13.63
CA LYS A 253 -18.00 7.88 13.68
C LYS A 253 -18.15 6.79 12.61
N ASP A 254 -19.35 6.28 12.38
CA ASP A 254 -19.58 5.17 11.44
C ASP A 254 -19.35 5.63 9.98
N THR A 255 -19.79 6.83 9.65
CA THR A 255 -19.54 7.43 8.32
C THR A 255 -18.04 7.68 8.11
N ALA A 256 -17.37 8.26 9.11
CA ALA A 256 -15.93 8.51 9.03
C ALA A 256 -15.14 7.20 8.86
N ASN A 257 -15.44 6.17 9.63
CA ASN A 257 -14.84 4.83 9.49
C ASN A 257 -15.11 4.22 8.11
N THR A 258 -16.31 4.38 7.57
CA THR A 258 -16.64 3.91 6.21
C THR A 258 -15.75 4.57 5.17
N ILE A 259 -15.46 5.88 5.31
CA ILE A 259 -14.55 6.59 4.41
C ILE A 259 -13.13 6.04 4.52
N ILE A 260 -12.60 5.88 5.75
CA ILE A 260 -11.26 5.34 5.98
C ILE A 260 -11.11 3.93 5.37
N ASN A 261 -12.07 3.03 5.61
CA ASN A 261 -12.05 1.67 5.05
C ASN A 261 -12.13 1.65 3.52
N THR A 262 -12.90 2.57 2.94
CA THR A 262 -12.94 2.73 1.48
C THR A 262 -11.58 3.19 0.94
N ILE A 263 -10.91 4.11 1.62
CA ILE A 263 -9.57 4.58 1.26
C ILE A 263 -8.57 3.41 1.28
N GLU A 264 -8.59 2.56 2.32
CA GLU A 264 -7.75 1.37 2.40
C GLU A 264 -7.96 0.41 1.21
N SER A 265 -9.21 0.14 0.88
CA SER A 265 -9.55 -0.75 -0.23
C SER A 265 -9.13 -0.18 -1.59
N VAL A 266 -9.43 1.10 -1.82
CA VAL A 266 -9.07 1.81 -3.06
C VAL A 266 -7.55 1.90 -3.20
N ARG A 267 -6.82 2.19 -2.10
CA ARG A 267 -5.36 2.24 -2.07
C ARG A 267 -4.74 0.94 -2.58
N ALA A 268 -5.07 -0.18 -1.97
CA ALA A 268 -4.48 -1.47 -2.30
C ALA A 268 -4.68 -1.83 -3.78
N ARG A 269 -5.91 -1.70 -4.28
CA ARG A 269 -6.26 -2.00 -5.67
C ARG A 269 -5.52 -1.13 -6.68
N ASN A 270 -5.41 0.19 -6.42
CA ASN A 270 -4.78 1.10 -7.36
C ASN A 270 -3.25 1.02 -7.33
N LEU A 271 -2.64 0.73 -6.17
CA LEU A 271 -1.20 0.46 -6.09
C LEU A 271 -0.82 -0.76 -6.94
N ALA A 272 -1.62 -1.84 -6.87
CA ALA A 272 -1.44 -3.02 -7.69
C ALA A 272 -1.52 -2.69 -9.18
N ALA A 273 -2.58 -1.99 -9.60
CA ALA A 273 -2.76 -1.61 -11.00
C ALA A 273 -1.61 -0.72 -11.53
N ARG A 274 -1.09 0.19 -10.72
CA ARG A 274 0.08 1.03 -11.08
C ARG A 274 1.34 0.19 -11.24
N GLN A 275 1.58 -0.75 -10.35
CA GLN A 275 2.71 -1.66 -10.43
C GLN A 275 2.65 -2.53 -11.67
N ASP A 276 1.48 -3.14 -11.94
CA ASP A 276 1.26 -3.98 -13.11
C ASP A 276 1.43 -3.19 -14.41
N SER A 277 0.97 -1.93 -14.45
CA SER A 277 1.14 -1.05 -15.62
C SER A 277 2.61 -0.79 -15.91
N ILE A 278 3.44 -0.50 -14.90
CA ILE A 278 4.89 -0.28 -15.07
C ILE A 278 5.57 -1.57 -15.54
N CYS A 279 5.29 -2.69 -14.89
CA CYS A 279 5.86 -3.99 -15.25
C CYS A 279 5.47 -4.41 -16.66
N GLY A 280 4.18 -4.34 -16.98
CA GLY A 280 3.65 -4.78 -18.28
C GLY A 280 4.23 -3.99 -19.45
N GLU A 281 4.39 -2.67 -19.29
CA GLU A 281 5.02 -1.84 -20.33
C GLU A 281 6.50 -2.17 -20.50
N PHE A 282 7.24 -2.34 -19.38
CA PHE A 282 8.66 -2.73 -19.47
C PHE A 282 8.84 -4.09 -20.14
N VAL A 283 8.03 -5.09 -19.78
CA VAL A 283 8.05 -6.43 -20.39
C VAL A 283 7.71 -6.35 -21.88
N ALA A 284 6.70 -5.53 -22.25
CA ALA A 284 6.32 -5.35 -23.65
C ALA A 284 7.45 -4.73 -24.48
N GLU A 285 8.12 -3.71 -23.95
CA GLU A 285 9.29 -3.11 -24.60
C GLU A 285 10.46 -4.11 -24.70
N ALA A 286 10.77 -4.81 -23.63
CA ALA A 286 11.84 -5.81 -23.60
C ALA A 286 11.61 -6.93 -24.62
N SER A 287 10.37 -7.37 -24.78
CA SER A 287 10.00 -8.42 -25.74
C SER A 287 10.24 -8.02 -27.19
N LYS A 288 10.07 -6.74 -27.54
CA LYS A 288 10.35 -6.23 -28.93
C LYS A 288 11.82 -6.41 -29.32
N TYR A 289 12.71 -6.43 -28.35
CA TYR A 289 14.17 -6.58 -28.54
C TYR A 289 14.66 -8.00 -28.21
N GLY A 290 13.75 -8.97 -28.10
CA GLY A 290 14.08 -10.37 -27.88
C GLY A 290 14.59 -10.69 -26.47
N LYS A 291 14.40 -9.80 -25.49
CA LYS A 291 14.83 -10.03 -24.13
C LYS A 291 13.86 -10.95 -23.39
N ARG A 292 14.41 -11.88 -22.63
CA ARG A 292 13.64 -12.83 -21.84
C ARG A 292 13.43 -12.31 -20.42
N ILE A 293 12.27 -11.71 -20.17
CA ILE A 293 11.87 -11.20 -18.86
C ILE A 293 10.87 -12.17 -18.23
N ILE A 294 11.14 -12.59 -17.00
CA ILE A 294 10.23 -13.37 -16.17
C ILE A 294 9.67 -12.44 -15.10
N GLN A 295 8.34 -12.37 -15.03
CA GLN A 295 7.65 -11.61 -13.99
C GLN A 295 7.41 -12.51 -12.78
N GLU A 296 7.94 -12.07 -11.65
CA GLU A 296 7.64 -12.57 -10.32
C GLU A 296 6.72 -11.59 -9.59
N TYR A 297 6.21 -11.92 -8.41
CA TYR A 297 5.19 -11.11 -7.72
C TYR A 297 5.62 -9.66 -7.40
N ARG A 298 6.92 -9.44 -7.22
CA ARG A 298 7.45 -8.15 -6.74
C ARG A 298 8.54 -7.57 -7.63
N TYR A 299 8.99 -8.32 -8.60
CA TYR A 299 10.15 -7.95 -9.42
C TYR A 299 10.10 -8.67 -10.77
N LEU A 300 10.93 -8.20 -11.68
CA LEU A 300 11.16 -8.84 -12.95
C LEU A 300 12.61 -9.34 -13.00
N LEU A 301 12.82 -10.50 -13.60
CA LEU A 301 14.15 -11.06 -13.86
C LEU A 301 14.41 -11.13 -15.35
N GLU A 302 15.53 -10.53 -15.79
CA GLU A 302 16.05 -10.80 -17.13
C GLU A 302 16.95 -12.02 -17.09
N LYS A 303 16.74 -12.90 -18.07
CA LYS A 303 17.57 -14.10 -18.27
C LYS A 303 18.35 -14.00 -19.58
N ASP A 304 19.57 -14.54 -19.56
CA ASP A 304 20.35 -14.73 -20.76
C ASP A 304 19.80 -15.91 -21.62
N ASN A 305 20.48 -16.20 -22.73
CA ASN A 305 20.10 -17.29 -23.62
C ASN A 305 20.30 -18.68 -23.01
N GLU A 306 21.15 -18.79 -22.00
CA GLU A 306 21.44 -20.01 -21.26
C GLU A 306 20.46 -20.24 -20.11
N GLY A 307 19.64 -19.22 -19.77
CA GLY A 307 18.64 -19.22 -18.72
C GLY A 307 19.14 -18.74 -17.37
N ASN A 308 20.36 -18.17 -17.30
CA ASN A 308 20.90 -17.57 -16.10
C ASN A 308 20.26 -16.19 -15.87
N ASP A 309 20.10 -15.81 -14.61
CA ASP A 309 19.61 -14.50 -14.23
C ASP A 309 20.74 -13.47 -14.43
N ILE A 310 20.45 -12.34 -15.09
CA ILE A 310 21.44 -11.29 -15.35
C ILE A 310 21.07 -9.94 -14.76
N ARG A 311 19.78 -9.59 -14.67
CA ARG A 311 19.31 -8.32 -14.10
C ARG A 311 18.02 -8.49 -13.33
N LEU A 312 17.89 -7.66 -12.30
CA LEU A 312 16.72 -7.58 -11.43
C LEU A 312 16.06 -6.21 -11.59
N PHE A 313 14.76 -6.18 -11.87
CA PHE A 313 14.00 -4.93 -11.95
C PHE A 313 12.89 -4.92 -10.90
N ILE A 314 12.76 -3.82 -10.18
CA ILE A 314 11.75 -3.64 -9.13
C ILE A 314 10.89 -2.43 -9.50
N PRO A 315 9.56 -2.60 -9.67
CA PRO A 315 8.68 -1.49 -9.92
C PRO A 315 8.55 -0.61 -8.66
N ALA A 316 8.78 0.69 -8.83
CA ALA A 316 8.61 1.70 -7.80
C ALA A 316 7.37 2.55 -8.12
N VAL A 317 6.33 2.41 -7.31
CA VAL A 317 5.12 3.23 -7.40
C VAL A 317 5.33 4.52 -6.61
N GLY A 318 5.06 5.65 -7.23
CA GLY A 318 5.32 6.98 -6.65
C GLY A 318 6.68 7.54 -7.07
N ILE A 319 7.25 8.38 -6.21
CA ILE A 319 8.55 9.02 -6.44
C ILE A 319 9.63 8.22 -5.73
N PRO A 320 10.59 7.61 -6.45
CA PRO A 320 11.67 6.86 -5.80
C PRO A 320 12.47 7.73 -4.82
N GLN A 321 12.87 7.12 -3.72
CA GLN A 321 13.70 7.70 -2.67
C GLN A 321 15.01 6.90 -2.56
N SER A 322 16.04 7.47 -1.96
CA SER A 322 17.26 6.73 -1.63
C SER A 322 16.98 5.51 -0.72
N TYR A 323 15.93 5.59 0.09
CA TYR A 323 15.48 4.48 0.92
C TYR A 323 14.95 3.31 0.07
N ASP A 324 14.26 3.58 -1.04
CA ASP A 324 13.80 2.51 -1.96
C ASP A 324 15.00 1.80 -2.60
N CYS A 325 16.07 2.51 -2.90
CA CYS A 325 17.32 1.91 -3.38
C CYS A 325 17.96 1.01 -2.32
N PHE A 326 18.03 1.49 -1.05
CA PHE A 326 18.55 0.70 0.06
C PHE A 326 17.72 -0.58 0.29
N GLU A 327 16.40 -0.45 0.33
CA GLU A 327 15.47 -1.57 0.49
C GLU A 327 15.61 -2.59 -0.67
N SER A 328 15.81 -2.10 -1.89
CA SER A 328 15.97 -2.94 -3.07
C SER A 328 17.27 -3.74 -3.05
N ARG A 329 18.35 -3.14 -2.55
CA ARG A 329 19.61 -3.85 -2.32
C ARG A 329 19.44 -4.96 -1.29
N ASN A 330 18.84 -4.67 -0.15
CA ASN A 330 18.56 -5.68 0.89
C ASN A 330 17.68 -6.81 0.35
N PHE A 331 16.72 -6.48 -0.53
CA PHE A 331 15.88 -7.48 -1.17
C PHE A 331 16.66 -8.39 -2.12
N ARG A 332 17.61 -7.85 -2.90
CA ARG A 332 18.53 -8.63 -3.76
C ARG A 332 19.36 -9.62 -2.92
N GLU A 333 19.89 -9.16 -1.78
CA GLU A 333 20.63 -10.01 -0.83
C GLU A 333 19.74 -11.13 -0.27
N LEU A 334 18.50 -10.81 0.10
CA LEU A 334 17.52 -11.82 0.56
C LEU A 334 17.24 -12.90 -0.51
N LEU A 335 17.23 -12.52 -1.79
CA LEU A 335 17.09 -13.44 -2.91
C LEU A 335 18.37 -14.25 -3.19
N LYS A 336 19.50 -13.94 -2.51
CA LYS A 336 20.84 -14.51 -2.76
C LYS A 336 21.28 -14.35 -4.20
N LYS A 337 21.15 -13.12 -4.69
CA LYS A 337 21.44 -12.70 -6.08
C LYS A 337 22.31 -11.46 -6.10
N GLU A 338 23.31 -11.40 -5.23
CA GLU A 338 24.16 -10.22 -4.98
C GLU A 338 24.92 -9.77 -6.25
N GLU A 339 25.17 -10.71 -7.18
CA GLU A 339 25.88 -10.47 -8.44
C GLU A 339 25.02 -9.77 -9.50
N LEU A 340 23.68 -9.73 -9.33
CA LEU A 340 22.81 -9.12 -10.33
C LEU A 340 22.82 -7.59 -10.28
N GLU A 341 22.83 -6.97 -11.45
CA GLU A 341 22.49 -5.56 -11.56
C GLU A 341 21.03 -5.33 -11.16
N ILE A 342 20.76 -4.26 -10.42
CA ILE A 342 19.42 -3.97 -9.92
C ILE A 342 18.94 -2.60 -10.36
N TYR A 343 17.70 -2.54 -10.83
CA TYR A 343 17.07 -1.34 -11.35
C TYR A 343 15.69 -1.12 -10.76
N LEU A 344 15.38 0.13 -10.38
CA LEU A 344 14.04 0.59 -10.03
C LEU A 344 13.34 1.15 -11.28
N LEU A 345 12.21 0.59 -11.65
CA LEU A 345 11.35 1.08 -12.73
C LEU A 345 10.34 2.08 -12.17
N TYR A 346 10.27 3.30 -12.69
CA TYR A 346 9.34 4.29 -12.19
C TYR A 346 8.75 5.20 -13.28
N ASP A 347 7.57 5.77 -13.00
CA ASP A 347 6.94 6.75 -13.86
C ASP A 347 7.37 8.17 -13.49
N SER A 348 8.13 8.82 -14.38
CA SER A 348 8.67 10.18 -14.18
C SER A 348 7.69 11.31 -14.53
N LEU A 349 6.48 11.00 -14.99
CA LEU A 349 5.50 12.02 -15.37
C LEU A 349 5.11 12.88 -14.16
N ARG A 350 5.12 14.21 -14.31
CA ARG A 350 4.79 15.19 -13.26
C ARG A 350 5.74 15.22 -12.04
N ILE A 351 6.84 14.48 -12.07
CA ILE A 351 7.90 14.66 -11.07
C ILE A 351 8.68 15.92 -11.41
N ARG A 352 8.98 16.74 -10.40
CA ARG A 352 9.76 17.97 -10.59
C ARG A 352 11.13 17.69 -11.19
N LYS A 353 11.59 18.59 -12.08
CA LYS A 353 12.86 18.46 -12.76
C LYS A 353 14.03 18.26 -11.81
N LYS A 354 14.14 19.06 -10.74
CA LYS A 354 15.19 18.93 -9.73
C LYS A 354 15.21 17.57 -9.03
N TRP A 355 14.04 16.95 -8.85
CA TRP A 355 13.97 15.62 -8.27
C TRP A 355 14.46 14.55 -9.25
N ILE A 356 14.12 14.70 -10.53
CA ILE A 356 14.63 13.83 -11.60
C ILE A 356 16.15 13.95 -11.70
N GLU A 357 16.70 15.16 -11.69
CA GLU A 357 18.14 15.41 -11.66
C GLU A 357 18.82 14.76 -10.44
N HIS A 358 18.16 14.80 -9.27
CA HIS A 358 18.64 14.12 -8.08
C HIS A 358 18.67 12.59 -8.24
N LEU A 359 17.64 11.99 -8.83
CA LEU A 359 17.61 10.55 -9.11
C LEU A 359 18.68 10.16 -10.15
N ASP A 360 18.88 10.99 -11.17
CA ASP A 360 19.95 10.78 -12.17
C ASP A 360 21.34 10.84 -11.51
N TRP A 361 21.55 11.77 -10.57
CA TRP A 361 22.78 11.83 -9.79
C TRP A 361 22.95 10.60 -8.87
N LEU A 362 21.90 10.11 -8.23
CA LEU A 362 21.97 8.88 -7.44
C LEU A 362 22.37 7.67 -8.30
N ASN A 363 21.98 7.63 -9.58
CA ASN A 363 22.39 6.58 -10.51
C ASN A 363 23.92 6.55 -10.78
N GLU A 364 24.63 7.64 -10.52
CA GLU A 364 26.10 7.70 -10.68
C GLU A 364 26.83 7.11 -9.47
N VAL A 365 26.20 7.16 -8.26
CA VAL A 365 26.87 6.82 -7.00
C VAL A 365 26.35 5.54 -6.33
N LEU A 366 25.13 5.12 -6.63
CA LEU A 366 24.54 3.91 -6.07
C LEU A 366 24.68 2.71 -7.02
N ASP A 367 24.74 1.51 -6.44
CA ASP A 367 24.66 0.25 -7.18
C ASP A 367 23.24 -0.06 -7.70
N VAL A 368 22.22 0.42 -6.99
CA VAL A 368 20.82 0.37 -7.42
C VAL A 368 20.51 1.58 -8.29
N LYS A 369 20.14 1.36 -9.53
CA LYS A 369 19.87 2.42 -10.50
C LYS A 369 18.39 2.57 -10.79
N THR A 370 17.96 3.71 -11.30
CA THR A 370 16.57 3.98 -11.67
C THR A 370 16.40 4.08 -13.17
N ILE A 371 15.30 3.58 -13.72
CA ILE A 371 14.94 3.70 -15.14
C ILE A 371 13.55 4.36 -15.22
N LYS A 372 13.49 5.47 -15.94
CA LYS A 372 12.24 6.21 -16.19
C LYS A 372 11.39 5.46 -17.21
N ARG A 373 10.09 5.37 -16.96
CA ARG A 373 9.12 4.73 -17.86
C ARG A 373 9.26 5.21 -19.31
N LYS A 374 9.42 6.51 -19.54
CA LYS A 374 9.65 7.10 -20.87
C LYS A 374 10.94 6.68 -21.56
N GLU A 375 11.87 6.07 -20.83
CA GLU A 375 13.20 5.64 -21.31
C GLU A 375 13.27 4.11 -21.49
N PHE A 376 12.20 3.35 -21.23
CA PHE A 376 12.20 1.88 -21.30
C PHE A 376 12.70 1.38 -22.65
N GLU A 377 12.14 1.87 -23.77
CA GLU A 377 12.57 1.48 -25.11
C GLU A 377 14.06 1.75 -25.34
N SER A 378 14.51 2.98 -25.05
CA SER A 378 15.91 3.38 -25.28
C SER A 378 16.89 2.61 -24.41
N TRP A 379 16.47 2.29 -23.18
CA TRP A 379 17.29 1.52 -22.24
C TRP A 379 17.42 0.06 -22.72
N VAL A 380 16.29 -0.59 -23.04
CA VAL A 380 16.27 -1.98 -23.50
C VAL A 380 17.09 -2.18 -24.77
N ARG A 381 17.04 -1.20 -25.70
CA ARG A 381 17.82 -1.25 -26.94
C ARG A 381 19.34 -1.17 -26.72
N LYS A 382 19.79 -0.51 -25.65
CA LYS A 382 21.21 -0.34 -25.35
C LYS A 382 21.84 -1.52 -24.58
N HIS A 383 21.04 -2.20 -23.83
CA HIS A 383 21.48 -3.26 -22.92
C HIS A 383 21.03 -4.63 -23.40
#